data_477f76ecb8418a81e3c08c3bed6939fa
#
_entry.id   477f76ecb8418a81e3c08c3bed6939fa
#
_cell.length_a   1.000
_cell.length_b   1.000
_cell.length_c   1.000
_cell.angle_alpha   90.00
_cell.angle_beta   90.00
_cell.angle_gamma   90.00
#
_symmetry.space_group_name_H-M   'P 1'
#
loop_
_entity.id
_entity.type
_entity.pdbx_description
1 polymer ?
#
loop_
_entity_poly.entity_id
_entity_poly.type
_entity_poly.pdbx_seq_one_letter_code
_entity_poly.pdbx_strand_id
1 'polypeptide(L)'
;SKRDKFLYPRVQVKILGEQIYLIGIGEGVSPVLEISEKIEKLDFGNITFQIQDREISQFKNEFISSNQLIDYEFLTPWVALNNMTGKKYRKLEDSDKHSYLTKLIGQNIIFIAKELNLDLEKEIYIKLELSSLVAQKVDEKNWGSFKGTFKTNCILPNYIGLGNGI
;
A
#
# COMPACT_ATOMS: atom_id res chain seq x y z
N SER A 1 -14.00 -23.40 10.81
CA SER A 1 -12.75 -23.19 10.05
C SER A 1 -12.12 -21.89 10.52
N LYS A 2 -10.90 -21.95 11.03
CA LYS A 2 -10.11 -20.75 11.27
C LYS A 2 -9.93 -20.07 9.90
N ARG A 3 -10.58 -18.92 9.68
CA ARG A 3 -10.23 -18.07 8.55
C ARG A 3 -8.77 -17.67 8.72
N ASP A 4 -7.96 -17.95 7.70
CA ASP A 4 -6.59 -17.44 7.67
C ASP A 4 -6.67 -15.93 7.87
N LYS A 5 -6.00 -15.45 8.92
CA LYS A 5 -6.01 -14.05 9.26
C LYS A 5 -5.05 -13.37 8.28
N PHE A 6 -5.59 -12.58 7.35
CA PHE A 6 -4.75 -11.77 6.48
C PHE A 6 -4.00 -10.76 7.33
N LEU A 7 -2.69 -10.91 7.41
CA LEU A 7 -1.80 -9.99 8.10
C LEU A 7 -1.18 -9.03 7.08
N TYR A 8 -0.94 -7.80 7.51
CA TYR A 8 -0.18 -6.86 6.69
C TYR A 8 1.28 -7.34 6.58
N PRO A 9 1.84 -7.49 5.36
CA PRO A 9 3.21 -8.01 5.21
C PRO A 9 4.24 -7.05 5.82
N ARG A 10 5.09 -7.58 6.69
CA ARG A 10 6.19 -6.81 7.31
C ARG A 10 7.40 -6.66 6.41
N VAL A 11 7.51 -7.52 5.42
CA VAL A 11 8.51 -7.45 4.37
C VAL A 11 7.81 -7.40 3.03
N GLN A 12 8.14 -6.41 2.23
CA GLN A 12 7.55 -6.19 0.91
C GLN A 12 8.63 -5.99 -0.13
N VAL A 13 8.39 -6.51 -1.33
CA VAL A 13 9.25 -6.29 -2.50
C VAL A 13 8.45 -5.45 -3.50
N LYS A 14 9.05 -4.37 -3.98
CA LYS A 14 8.48 -3.50 -5.01
C LYS A 14 9.44 -3.39 -6.17
N ILE A 15 8.92 -3.48 -7.37
CA ILE A 15 9.68 -3.23 -8.60
C ILE A 15 9.08 -1.99 -9.26
N LEU A 16 9.86 -0.92 -9.30
CA LEU A 16 9.46 0.36 -9.86
C LEU A 16 10.47 0.76 -10.94
N GLY A 17 10.07 0.62 -12.20
CA GLY A 17 10.99 0.77 -13.33
C GLY A 17 12.10 -0.27 -13.27
N GLU A 18 13.35 0.18 -13.26
CA GLU A 18 14.54 -0.68 -13.18
C GLU A 18 15.07 -0.87 -11.74
N GLN A 19 14.36 -0.31 -10.75
CA GLN A 19 14.76 -0.37 -9.35
C GLN A 19 13.90 -1.35 -8.56
N ILE A 20 14.55 -2.04 -7.63
CA ILE A 20 13.89 -2.96 -6.70
C ILE A 20 14.02 -2.39 -5.30
N TYR A 21 12.89 -2.32 -4.62
CA TYR A 21 12.80 -1.89 -3.22
C TYR A 21 12.48 -3.10 -2.35
N LEU A 22 13.31 -3.33 -1.36
CA LEU A 22 13.04 -4.28 -0.29
C LEU A 22 12.69 -3.48 0.96
N ILE A 23 11.45 -3.60 1.41
CA ILE A 23 10.89 -2.76 2.47
C ILE A 23 10.64 -3.62 3.70
N GLY A 24 11.22 -3.22 4.82
CA GLY A 24 10.94 -3.80 6.14
C GLY A 24 10.17 -2.81 7.01
N ILE A 25 9.09 -3.28 7.64
CA ILE A 25 8.22 -2.48 8.50
C ILE A 25 8.05 -3.19 9.84
N GLY A 26 8.23 -2.48 10.94
CA GLY A 26 8.15 -3.08 12.27
C GLY A 26 9.16 -4.21 12.44
N GLU A 27 8.68 -5.41 12.76
CA GLU A 27 9.52 -6.61 12.88
C GLU A 27 10.21 -7.07 11.59
N GLY A 28 9.77 -6.56 10.43
CA GLY A 28 10.40 -6.82 9.14
C GLY A 28 11.68 -6.03 8.89
N VAL A 29 12.00 -5.03 9.70
CA VAL A 29 13.19 -4.19 9.52
C VAL A 29 14.48 -5.01 9.68
N SER A 30 14.60 -5.76 10.77
CA SER A 30 15.82 -6.56 11.05
C SER A 30 16.12 -7.61 9.97
N PRO A 31 15.16 -8.44 9.53
CA PRO A 31 15.38 -9.37 8.42
C PRO A 31 15.79 -8.69 7.12
N VAL A 32 15.17 -7.54 6.78
CA VAL A 32 15.51 -6.80 5.57
C VAL A 32 16.94 -6.28 5.62
N LEU A 33 17.39 -5.72 6.75
CA LEU A 33 18.75 -5.24 6.93
C LEU A 33 19.75 -6.39 6.79
N GLU A 34 19.48 -7.53 7.42
CA GLU A 34 20.35 -8.71 7.36
C GLU A 34 20.48 -9.26 5.92
N ILE A 35 19.37 -9.36 5.19
CA ILE A 35 19.37 -9.82 3.80
C ILE A 35 20.06 -8.80 2.89
N SER A 36 19.83 -7.51 3.09
CA SER A 36 20.33 -6.45 2.22
C SER A 36 21.85 -6.41 2.12
N GLU A 37 22.55 -6.88 3.14
CA GLU A 37 24.02 -6.97 3.14
C GLU A 37 24.55 -8.17 2.37
N LYS A 38 23.76 -9.24 2.25
CA LYS A 38 24.20 -10.55 1.73
C LYS A 38 23.68 -10.86 0.33
N ILE A 39 22.61 -10.19 -0.11
CA ILE A 39 21.94 -10.52 -1.36
C ILE A 39 22.73 -9.98 -2.56
N GLU A 40 23.04 -10.85 -3.51
CA GLU A 40 23.73 -10.50 -4.75
C GLU A 40 22.83 -10.57 -5.98
N LYS A 41 21.77 -11.35 -5.90
CA LYS A 41 20.78 -11.53 -6.96
C LYS A 41 19.39 -11.76 -6.39
N LEU A 42 18.38 -11.36 -7.14
CA LEU A 42 16.97 -11.65 -6.90
C LEU A 42 16.40 -12.44 -8.07
N ASP A 43 15.87 -13.62 -7.79
CA ASP A 43 15.28 -14.50 -8.78
C ASP A 43 13.76 -14.60 -8.55
N PHE A 44 12.99 -14.20 -9.55
CA PHE A 44 11.52 -14.28 -9.55
C PHE A 44 10.99 -15.39 -10.45
N GLY A 45 11.82 -16.39 -10.77
CA GLY A 45 11.47 -17.53 -11.59
C GLY A 45 11.75 -17.32 -13.09
N ASN A 46 11.14 -16.30 -13.68
CA ASN A 46 11.30 -15.92 -15.09
C ASN A 46 12.21 -14.72 -15.31
N ILE A 47 12.53 -13.97 -14.24
CA ILE A 47 13.40 -12.80 -14.31
C ILE A 47 14.37 -12.85 -13.13
N THR A 48 15.67 -12.71 -13.42
CA THR A 48 16.72 -12.61 -12.42
C THR A 48 17.36 -11.23 -12.47
N PHE A 49 17.41 -10.55 -11.34
CA PHE A 49 18.09 -9.27 -11.19
C PHE A 49 19.43 -9.46 -10.51
N GLN A 50 20.51 -8.97 -11.12
CA GLN A 50 21.82 -8.82 -10.50
C GLN A 50 21.87 -7.50 -9.74
N ILE A 51 22.28 -7.53 -8.48
CA ILE A 51 22.39 -6.31 -7.67
C ILE A 51 23.76 -5.69 -7.91
N GLN A 52 23.76 -4.48 -8.46
CA GLN A 52 24.99 -3.73 -8.74
C GLN A 52 25.28 -2.72 -7.61
N ASP A 53 24.28 -1.91 -7.28
CA ASP A 53 24.34 -0.90 -6.23
C ASP A 53 23.20 -1.08 -5.25
N ARG A 54 23.43 -0.68 -4.01
CA ARG A 54 22.40 -0.71 -2.97
C ARG A 54 22.49 0.52 -2.09
N GLU A 55 21.33 1.06 -1.78
CA GLU A 55 21.15 2.16 -0.85
C GLU A 55 20.23 1.71 0.28
N ILE A 56 20.60 2.01 1.51
CA ILE A 56 19.83 1.66 2.70
C ILE A 56 19.41 2.96 3.39
N SER A 57 18.10 3.12 3.57
CA SER A 57 17.52 4.22 4.33
C SER A 57 16.67 3.69 5.46
N GLN A 58 16.78 4.28 6.64
CA GLN A 58 15.96 3.95 7.80
C GLN A 58 15.23 5.20 8.29
N PHE A 59 13.94 5.04 8.59
CA PHE A 59 13.10 6.12 9.10
C PHE A 59 12.50 5.71 10.43
N LYS A 60 12.47 6.66 11.37
CA LYS A 60 11.82 6.51 12.68
C LYS A 60 10.53 7.31 12.71
N ASN A 61 9.59 6.90 13.56
CA ASN A 61 8.35 7.62 13.83
C ASN A 61 7.46 7.85 12.60
N GLU A 62 7.51 6.97 11.63
CA GLU A 62 6.54 6.95 10.55
C GLU A 62 5.20 6.38 11.01
N PHE A 63 4.12 6.67 10.29
CA PHE A 63 2.76 6.34 10.68
C PHE A 63 2.24 7.16 11.86
N ILE A 64 2.59 8.42 11.92
CA ILE A 64 2.09 9.35 12.94
C ILE A 64 1.07 10.32 12.36
N SER A 65 0.19 10.83 13.22
CA SER A 65 -0.71 11.92 12.85
C SER A 65 0.05 13.24 12.69
N SER A 66 -0.33 14.00 11.68
CA SER A 66 0.21 15.33 11.39
C SER A 66 -0.86 16.40 11.57
N ASN A 67 -0.43 17.63 11.80
CA ASN A 67 -1.30 18.81 11.77
C ASN A 67 -1.49 19.36 10.35
N GLN A 68 -0.73 18.84 9.39
CA GLN A 68 -0.75 19.24 7.99
C GLN A 68 -1.19 18.08 7.12
N LEU A 69 -1.77 18.40 5.97
CA LEU A 69 -2.05 17.41 4.93
C LEU A 69 -0.78 17.15 4.13
N ILE A 70 -0.46 15.88 3.96
CA ILE A 70 0.70 15.40 3.23
C ILE A 70 0.22 14.77 1.93
N ASP A 71 0.90 15.11 0.84
CA ASP A 71 0.61 14.59 -0.50
C ASP A 71 1.26 13.22 -0.72
N TYR A 72 0.47 12.29 -1.26
CA TYR A 72 0.92 10.96 -1.68
C TYR A 72 0.44 10.65 -3.09
N GLU A 73 1.23 9.88 -3.81
CA GLU A 73 0.92 9.37 -5.13
C GLU A 73 0.91 7.84 -5.13
N PHE A 74 -0.02 7.24 -5.85
CA PHE A 74 0.01 5.81 -6.14
C PHE A 74 1.04 5.54 -7.24
N LEU A 75 2.21 4.99 -6.89
CA LEU A 75 3.27 4.66 -7.85
C LEU A 75 2.88 3.49 -8.76
N THR A 76 2.07 2.59 -8.26
CA THR A 76 1.36 1.55 -9.01
C THR A 76 -0.14 1.71 -8.77
N PRO A 77 -1.02 1.21 -9.67
CA PRO A 77 -2.45 1.33 -9.44
C PRO A 77 -2.88 0.76 -8.09
N TRP A 78 -3.61 1.56 -7.33
CA TRP A 78 -4.16 1.14 -6.05
C TRP A 78 -5.28 0.12 -6.24
N VAL A 79 -5.07 -1.10 -5.79
CA VAL A 79 -6.06 -2.18 -5.85
C VAL A 79 -7.05 -2.02 -4.71
N ALA A 80 -8.03 -1.15 -4.90
CA ALA A 80 -9.04 -0.81 -3.90
C ALA A 80 -10.12 -1.88 -3.74
N LEU A 81 -10.49 -2.54 -4.83
CA LEU A 81 -11.67 -3.39 -4.90
C LEU A 81 -11.28 -4.86 -5.03
N ASN A 82 -11.74 -5.67 -4.10
CA ASN A 82 -11.79 -7.13 -4.20
C ASN A 82 -13.18 -7.59 -4.70
N ASN A 83 -13.43 -8.88 -4.75
CA ASN A 83 -14.71 -9.42 -5.23
C ASN A 83 -15.92 -8.89 -4.44
N MET A 84 -15.78 -8.71 -3.14
CA MET A 84 -16.87 -8.26 -2.28
C MET A 84 -17.10 -6.74 -2.39
N THR A 85 -16.05 -5.95 -2.24
CA THR A 85 -16.12 -4.50 -2.34
C THR A 85 -16.44 -4.03 -3.77
N GLY A 86 -15.95 -4.75 -4.78
CA GLY A 86 -16.27 -4.49 -6.18
C GLY A 86 -17.74 -4.71 -6.52
N LYS A 87 -18.39 -5.74 -5.94
CA LYS A 87 -19.84 -5.93 -6.10
C LYS A 87 -20.64 -4.76 -5.52
N LYS A 88 -20.24 -4.25 -4.37
CA LYS A 88 -20.87 -3.06 -3.76
C LYS A 88 -20.65 -1.83 -4.62
N TYR A 89 -19.42 -1.57 -5.02
CA TYR A 89 -19.03 -0.42 -5.82
C TYR A 89 -19.81 -0.31 -7.12
N ARG A 90 -20.01 -1.41 -7.85
CA ARG A 90 -20.76 -1.41 -9.12
C ARG A 90 -22.24 -1.07 -8.96
N LYS A 91 -22.81 -1.22 -7.76
CA LYS A 91 -24.20 -0.89 -7.46
C LYS A 91 -24.41 0.55 -7.00
N LEU A 92 -23.32 1.28 -6.76
CA LEU A 92 -23.39 2.67 -6.31
C LEU A 92 -23.73 3.59 -7.50
N GLU A 93 -24.48 4.62 -7.19
CA GLU A 93 -24.62 5.77 -8.08
C GLU A 93 -23.27 6.47 -8.24
N ASP A 94 -23.04 7.12 -9.37
CA ASP A 94 -21.76 7.76 -9.67
C ASP A 94 -21.39 8.83 -8.64
N SER A 95 -22.38 9.54 -8.09
CA SER A 95 -22.19 10.50 -7.00
C SER A 95 -21.61 9.92 -5.73
N ASP A 96 -21.82 8.63 -5.45
CA ASP A 96 -21.41 7.96 -4.22
C ASP A 96 -20.06 7.22 -4.34
N LYS A 97 -19.62 6.97 -5.56
CA LYS A 97 -18.41 6.20 -5.84
C LYS A 97 -17.15 6.82 -5.25
N HIS A 98 -16.98 8.14 -5.39
CA HIS A 98 -15.82 8.83 -4.85
C HIS A 98 -15.77 8.75 -3.31
N SER A 99 -16.89 9.00 -2.65
CA SER A 99 -17.00 8.90 -1.19
C SER A 99 -16.73 7.48 -0.69
N TYR A 100 -17.20 6.47 -1.41
CA TYR A 100 -16.93 5.07 -1.10
C TYR A 100 -15.43 4.74 -1.16
N LEU A 101 -14.74 5.17 -2.23
CA LEU A 101 -13.31 4.96 -2.38
C LEU A 101 -12.49 5.73 -1.33
N THR A 102 -12.87 6.96 -1.03
CA THR A 102 -12.26 7.75 0.05
C THR A 102 -12.35 7.03 1.41
N LYS A 103 -13.48 6.40 1.70
CA LYS A 103 -13.65 5.57 2.90
C LYS A 103 -12.76 4.33 2.87
N LEU A 104 -12.63 3.67 1.72
CA LEU A 104 -11.80 2.48 1.59
C LEU A 104 -10.31 2.77 1.86
N ILE A 105 -9.76 3.85 1.32
CA ILE A 105 -8.36 4.18 1.56
C ILE A 105 -8.12 4.55 3.04
N GLY A 106 -9.03 5.25 3.67
CA GLY A 106 -8.99 5.51 5.12
C GLY A 106 -8.98 4.21 5.93
N GLN A 107 -9.82 3.24 5.55
CA GLN A 107 -9.85 1.92 6.19
C GLN A 107 -8.54 1.13 5.97
N ASN A 108 -7.91 1.25 4.79
CA ASN A 108 -6.61 0.64 4.54
C ASN A 108 -5.54 1.19 5.50
N ILE A 109 -5.48 2.51 5.67
CA ILE A 109 -4.52 3.16 6.56
C ILE A 109 -4.76 2.74 8.03
N ILE A 110 -6.00 2.75 8.48
CA ILE A 110 -6.36 2.31 9.84
C ILE A 110 -6.00 0.83 10.05
N PHE A 111 -6.24 -0.01 9.06
CA PHE A 111 -5.88 -1.43 9.13
C PHE A 111 -4.38 -1.62 9.33
N ILE A 112 -3.56 -0.95 8.53
CA ILE A 112 -2.10 -1.02 8.63
C ILE A 112 -1.62 -0.52 10.00
N ALA A 113 -2.14 0.61 10.47
CA ALA A 113 -1.80 1.15 11.78
C ALA A 113 -2.11 0.16 12.91
N LYS A 114 -3.29 -0.48 12.88
CA LYS A 114 -3.67 -1.52 13.86
C LYS A 114 -2.77 -2.75 13.80
N GLU A 115 -2.41 -3.20 12.62
CA GLU A 115 -1.52 -4.35 12.43
C GLU A 115 -0.11 -4.06 12.99
N LEU A 116 0.33 -2.81 12.94
CA LEU A 116 1.61 -2.36 13.49
C LEU A 116 1.53 -1.95 14.96
N ASN A 117 0.38 -2.11 15.63
CA ASN A 117 0.10 -1.66 16.99
C ASN A 117 0.39 -0.16 17.21
N LEU A 118 0.03 0.65 16.22
CA LEU A 118 0.19 2.09 16.27
C LEU A 118 -1.15 2.76 16.56
N ASP A 119 -1.17 3.62 17.55
CA ASP A 119 -2.32 4.46 17.85
C ASP A 119 -2.24 5.76 17.04
N LEU A 120 -3.28 5.99 16.24
CA LEU A 120 -3.46 7.27 15.57
C LEU A 120 -4.19 8.21 16.51
N GLU A 121 -3.50 9.21 17.02
CA GLU A 121 -4.02 10.17 18.02
C GLU A 121 -5.17 11.04 17.48
N LYS A 122 -5.30 11.15 16.15
CA LYS A 122 -6.29 11.98 15.49
C LYS A 122 -7.11 11.17 14.49
N GLU A 123 -8.31 11.66 14.21
CA GLU A 123 -9.11 11.15 13.11
C GLU A 123 -8.36 11.32 11.79
N ILE A 124 -8.40 10.27 10.96
CA ILE A 124 -7.75 10.29 9.65
C ILE A 124 -8.62 11.09 8.68
N TYR A 125 -8.02 12.11 8.10
CA TYR A 125 -8.59 12.88 7.00
C TYR A 125 -7.97 12.45 5.68
N ILE A 126 -8.82 12.25 4.67
CA ILE A 126 -8.41 11.87 3.30
C ILE A 126 -9.06 12.81 2.30
N LYS A 127 -8.24 13.34 1.39
CA LYS A 127 -8.70 13.95 0.14
C LYS A 127 -8.15 13.13 -1.02
N LEU A 128 -9.02 12.37 -1.68
CA LEU A 128 -8.67 11.47 -2.77
C LEU A 128 -8.90 12.15 -4.12
N GLU A 129 -7.93 12.07 -5.03
CA GLU A 129 -8.00 12.57 -6.40
C GLU A 129 -7.61 11.44 -7.37
N LEU A 130 -8.60 10.89 -8.04
CA LEU A 130 -8.42 9.78 -8.97
C LEU A 130 -8.55 10.24 -10.43
N SER A 131 -7.76 9.62 -11.30
CA SER A 131 -7.82 9.89 -12.74
C SER A 131 -9.16 9.48 -13.35
N SER A 132 -9.81 8.48 -12.79
CA SER A 132 -11.11 7.98 -13.20
C SER A 132 -11.80 7.24 -12.06
N LEU A 133 -13.13 7.27 -12.02
CA LEU A 133 -13.95 6.44 -11.13
C LEU A 133 -14.31 5.08 -11.77
N VAL A 134 -13.88 4.83 -13.01
CA VAL A 134 -13.99 3.53 -13.65
C VAL A 134 -12.82 2.66 -13.20
N ALA A 135 -13.12 1.58 -12.47
CA ALA A 135 -12.11 0.65 -12.00
C ALA A 135 -11.44 -0.09 -13.16
N GLN A 136 -10.11 -0.13 -13.16
CA GLN A 136 -9.34 -0.97 -14.08
C GLN A 136 -9.25 -2.39 -13.51
N LYS A 137 -9.49 -3.40 -14.35
CA LYS A 137 -9.41 -4.80 -13.98
C LYS A 137 -7.96 -5.17 -13.65
N VAL A 138 -7.77 -5.94 -12.58
CA VAL A 138 -6.46 -6.43 -12.15
C VAL A 138 -6.33 -7.90 -12.54
N ASP A 139 -5.49 -8.17 -13.53
CA ASP A 139 -5.22 -9.50 -14.09
C ASP A 139 -6.53 -10.29 -14.37
N GLU A 140 -6.53 -11.58 -14.06
CA GLU A 140 -7.72 -12.44 -14.19
C GLU A 140 -8.71 -12.32 -13.03
N LYS A 141 -8.33 -11.61 -11.95
CA LYS A 141 -9.18 -11.38 -10.80
C LYS A 141 -10.23 -10.31 -11.13
N ASN A 142 -11.44 -10.47 -10.61
CA ASN A 142 -12.48 -9.44 -10.69
C ASN A 142 -12.23 -8.29 -9.68
N TRP A 143 -10.99 -7.95 -9.49
CA TRP A 143 -10.56 -6.85 -8.64
C TRP A 143 -10.46 -5.57 -9.46
N GLY A 144 -10.56 -4.45 -8.79
CA GLY A 144 -10.51 -3.13 -9.42
C GLY A 144 -9.43 -2.26 -8.83
N SER A 145 -8.71 -1.57 -9.71
CA SER A 145 -7.65 -0.64 -9.34
C SER A 145 -7.88 0.76 -9.89
N PHE A 146 -7.22 1.72 -9.27
CA PHE A 146 -7.31 3.14 -9.60
C PHE A 146 -5.94 3.79 -9.59
N LYS A 147 -5.78 4.84 -10.41
CA LYS A 147 -4.60 5.71 -10.43
C LYS A 147 -4.96 7.08 -9.89
N GLY A 148 -4.02 7.72 -9.24
CA GLY A 148 -4.21 9.08 -8.74
C GLY A 148 -3.33 9.40 -7.56
N THR A 149 -3.77 10.37 -6.80
CA THR A 149 -3.10 10.93 -5.63
C THR A 149 -4.07 11.04 -4.46
N PHE A 150 -3.54 11.21 -3.27
CA PHE A 150 -4.36 11.57 -2.12
C PHE A 150 -3.56 12.44 -1.14
N LYS A 151 -4.30 13.20 -0.34
CA LYS A 151 -3.75 13.93 0.80
C LYS A 151 -4.30 13.34 2.08
N THR A 152 -3.46 13.25 3.08
CA THR A 152 -3.87 12.77 4.40
C THR A 152 -3.08 13.47 5.51
N ASN A 153 -3.67 13.55 6.71
CA ASN A 153 -3.01 14.02 7.92
C ASN A 153 -2.20 12.91 8.64
N CYS A 154 -1.90 11.82 7.95
CA CYS A 154 -1.09 10.73 8.47
C CYS A 154 0.23 10.65 7.70
N ILE A 155 1.36 10.62 8.41
CA ILE A 155 2.67 10.37 7.80
C ILE A 155 2.79 8.87 7.54
N LEU A 156 2.90 8.49 6.29
CA LEU A 156 3.02 7.11 5.84
C LEU A 156 4.43 6.81 5.36
N PRO A 157 4.96 5.60 5.61
CA PRO A 157 6.21 5.17 5.01
C PRO A 157 6.14 5.21 3.48
N ASN A 158 7.22 5.66 2.83
CA ASN A 158 7.31 5.64 1.38
C ASN A 158 7.30 4.19 0.86
N TYR A 159 6.73 3.99 -0.31
CA TYR A 159 6.69 2.72 -1.05
C TYR A 159 5.91 1.58 -0.38
N ILE A 160 5.22 1.82 0.72
CA ILE A 160 4.38 0.79 1.34
C ILE A 160 3.20 0.41 0.44
N GLY A 161 2.77 -0.85 0.56
CA GLY A 161 1.55 -1.31 -0.11
C GLY A 161 0.28 -0.83 0.60
N LEU A 162 -0.69 -0.40 -0.20
CA LEU A 162 -2.06 -0.09 0.24
C LEU A 162 -3.04 -0.93 -0.57
N GLY A 163 -4.12 -1.38 0.05
CA GLY A 163 -5.21 -2.09 -0.62
C GLY A 163 -5.08 -3.59 -0.62
N ASN A 164 -5.56 -4.22 -1.67
CA ASN A 164 -5.59 -5.68 -1.81
C ASN A 164 -4.38 -6.18 -2.63
N GLY A 165 -3.88 -7.36 -2.30
CA GLY A 165 -2.80 -7.99 -3.06
C GLY A 165 -1.41 -7.37 -2.84
N ILE A 166 -1.20 -6.88 -1.63
CA ILE A 166 0.09 -6.35 -1.18
C ILE A 166 1.11 -7.48 -1.08
#